data_c97e908602a96c735082bc6195a39a63
#
_entry.id   c97e908602a96c735082bc6195a39a63
#
_cell.length_a   1.000
_cell.length_b   1.000
_cell.length_c   1.000
_cell.angle_alpha   90.00
_cell.angle_beta   90.00
_cell.angle_gamma   90.00
#
_symmetry.space_group_name_H-M   'P 1'
#
loop_
_entity.id
_entity.type
_entity.pdbx_description
1 polymer ?
#
loop_
_entity_poly.entity_id
_entity_poly.type
_entity_poly.pdbx_seq_one_letter_code
_entity_poly.pdbx_strand_id
1 'polypeptide(L)'
;MLLGLNKIIDCPGATVPFSTSVDLSDLCYGVSYPVTEPVLASGQVRNTAGVLVMTGSIETTIHGTCDRCASDFDREVHFPIDVVLVTELSNEENEDEWVFPLEGDSADLDDIVRTVFVLNLDSKLLCKEDCKGLCHRCGKNLNDGPCSCQKELDPRFAALKQLLEK
;
A
#
# COMPACT_ATOMS: atom_id res chain seq x y z
N MET A 1 11.89 -0.03 15.79
CA MET A 1 12.22 1.18 16.63
C MET A 1 11.06 1.43 17.58
N LEU A 2 11.33 1.44 18.90
CA LEU A 2 10.28 1.61 19.91
C LEU A 2 10.01 3.07 20.23
N LEU A 3 8.76 3.48 20.12
CA LEU A 3 8.24 4.79 20.55
C LEU A 3 7.63 4.68 21.94
N GLY A 4 8.26 5.28 22.95
CA GLY A 4 7.74 5.28 24.33
C GLY A 4 6.53 6.19 24.49
N LEU A 5 5.42 5.63 25.00
CA LEU A 5 4.13 6.30 25.17
C LEU A 5 3.73 6.49 26.64
N ASN A 6 4.59 6.11 27.58
CA ASN A 6 4.34 6.17 29.03
C ASN A 6 3.83 7.55 29.52
N LYS A 7 4.20 8.63 28.82
CA LYS A 7 3.77 10.00 29.17
C LYS A 7 2.35 10.34 28.78
N ILE A 8 1.77 9.58 27.85
CA ILE A 8 0.46 9.90 27.27
C ILE A 8 -0.60 8.83 27.55
N ILE A 9 -0.21 7.61 27.94
CA ILE A 9 -1.16 6.51 28.21
C ILE A 9 -2.23 6.95 29.24
N ASP A 10 -1.82 7.57 30.34
CA ASP A 10 -2.72 8.03 31.40
C ASP A 10 -3.15 9.49 31.28
N CYS A 11 -2.79 10.17 30.18
CA CYS A 11 -3.05 11.60 29.99
C CYS A 11 -3.96 11.86 28.79
N PRO A 12 -5.30 11.85 28.94
CA PRO A 12 -6.21 12.17 27.84
C PRO A 12 -5.92 13.54 27.21
N GLY A 13 -5.88 13.58 25.88
CA GLY A 13 -5.55 14.78 25.11
C GLY A 13 -4.06 15.01 24.86
N ALA A 14 -3.17 14.28 25.54
CA ALA A 14 -1.74 14.36 25.29
C ALA A 14 -1.34 13.77 23.94
N THR A 15 -0.23 14.27 23.38
CA THR A 15 0.26 13.89 22.05
C THR A 15 1.77 13.71 22.07
N VAL A 16 2.27 12.71 21.36
CA VAL A 16 3.70 12.47 21.12
C VAL A 16 3.94 12.42 19.61
N PRO A 17 4.77 13.30 19.03
CA PRO A 17 5.16 13.20 17.64
C PRO A 17 6.17 12.07 17.42
N PHE A 18 6.18 11.50 16.21
CA PHE A 18 7.19 10.56 15.77
C PHE A 18 7.69 10.89 14.37
N SER A 19 8.91 10.49 14.09
CA SER A 19 9.51 10.45 12.75
C SER A 19 10.52 9.33 12.73
N THR A 20 10.39 8.43 11.76
CA THR A 20 11.25 7.25 11.63
C THR A 20 11.56 6.98 10.17
N SER A 21 12.61 6.19 9.97
CA SER A 21 13.01 5.67 8.67
C SER A 21 13.14 4.16 8.79
N VAL A 22 12.35 3.43 8.03
CA VAL A 22 12.27 1.97 8.07
C VAL A 22 12.85 1.39 6.79
N ASP A 23 13.73 0.40 6.92
CA ASP A 23 14.25 -0.34 5.77
C ASP A 23 13.27 -1.47 5.41
N LEU A 24 12.68 -1.38 4.21
CA LEU A 24 11.81 -2.40 3.62
C LEU A 24 12.40 -3.00 2.34
N SER A 25 13.71 -2.92 2.15
CA SER A 25 14.40 -3.48 0.98
C SER A 25 14.29 -5.00 0.88
N ASP A 26 13.95 -5.68 1.99
CA ASP A 26 13.67 -7.11 2.05
C ASP A 26 12.23 -7.47 1.61
N LEU A 27 11.36 -6.47 1.41
CA LEU A 27 9.97 -6.69 1.04
C LEU A 27 9.88 -7.24 -0.38
N CYS A 28 9.53 -8.52 -0.48
CA CYS A 28 9.31 -9.19 -1.76
C CYS A 28 7.85 -9.05 -2.18
N TYR A 29 7.63 -8.48 -3.36
CA TYR A 29 6.31 -8.38 -3.97
C TYR A 29 6.28 -9.18 -5.29
N GLY A 30 5.65 -10.34 -5.26
CA GLY A 30 5.70 -11.29 -6.36
C GLY A 30 7.11 -11.82 -6.59
N VAL A 31 7.80 -11.30 -7.61
CA VAL A 31 9.19 -11.66 -7.96
C VAL A 31 10.14 -10.45 -7.89
N SER A 32 9.65 -9.30 -7.44
CA SER A 32 10.42 -8.05 -7.40
C SER A 32 10.53 -7.51 -5.98
N TYR A 33 11.51 -6.63 -5.76
CA TYR A 33 11.71 -5.87 -4.53
C TYR A 33 11.48 -4.39 -4.84
N PRO A 34 10.24 -3.91 -4.70
CA PRO A 34 9.86 -2.60 -5.21
C PRO A 34 10.39 -1.42 -4.37
N VAL A 35 10.87 -1.69 -3.16
CA VAL A 35 11.39 -0.67 -2.24
C VAL A 35 12.89 -0.82 -2.13
N THR A 36 13.65 0.15 -2.61
CA THR A 36 15.11 0.15 -2.56
C THR A 36 15.68 1.24 -1.65
N GLU A 37 14.85 2.25 -1.36
CA GLU A 37 15.19 3.36 -0.48
C GLU A 37 14.45 3.23 0.85
N PRO A 38 15.01 3.78 1.95
CA PRO A 38 14.34 3.76 3.24
C PRO A 38 12.96 4.45 3.17
N VAL A 39 11.97 3.81 3.78
CA VAL A 39 10.60 4.33 3.89
C VAL A 39 10.55 5.34 5.02
N LEU A 40 10.15 6.57 4.72
CA LEU A 40 10.00 7.63 5.72
C LEU A 40 8.57 7.62 6.28
N ALA A 41 8.46 7.62 7.60
CA ALA A 41 7.16 7.72 8.27
C ALA A 41 7.20 8.81 9.33
N SER A 42 6.17 9.65 9.36
CA SER A 42 6.06 10.73 10.33
C SER A 42 4.62 11.00 10.71
N GLY A 43 4.42 11.48 11.94
CA GLY A 43 3.09 11.75 12.46
C GLY A 43 3.08 11.96 13.97
N GLN A 44 1.97 11.58 14.59
CA GLN A 44 1.78 11.71 16.03
C GLN A 44 0.91 10.60 16.59
N VAL A 45 1.14 10.26 17.85
CA VAL A 45 0.23 9.44 18.66
C VAL A 45 -0.50 10.34 19.63
N ARG A 46 -1.82 10.25 19.67
CA ARG A 46 -2.68 11.03 20.56
C ARG A 46 -3.51 10.10 21.44
N ASN A 47 -3.61 10.44 22.73
CA ASN A 47 -4.57 9.83 23.62
C ASN A 47 -5.93 10.54 23.49
N THR A 48 -6.92 9.84 22.93
CA THR A 48 -8.30 10.32 22.77
C THR A 48 -9.20 9.58 23.74
N ALA A 49 -9.45 10.19 24.89
CA ALA A 49 -10.31 9.63 25.95
C ALA A 49 -9.93 8.19 26.40
N GLY A 50 -8.63 7.89 26.49
CA GLY A 50 -8.11 6.57 26.86
C GLY A 50 -7.78 5.65 25.70
N VAL A 51 -8.11 6.04 24.46
CA VAL A 51 -7.72 5.32 23.25
C VAL A 51 -6.52 6.02 22.62
N LEU A 52 -5.47 5.27 22.35
CA LEU A 52 -4.29 5.78 21.66
C LEU A 52 -4.49 5.64 20.15
N VAL A 53 -4.50 6.76 19.45
CA VAL A 53 -4.64 6.80 17.99
C VAL A 53 -3.35 7.36 17.41
N MET A 54 -2.74 6.60 16.50
CA MET A 54 -1.55 7.01 15.73
C MET A 54 -2.00 7.47 14.35
N THR A 55 -1.68 8.73 14.03
CA THR A 55 -1.98 9.33 12.73
C THR A 55 -0.72 9.90 12.09
N GLY A 56 -0.61 9.79 10.76
CA GLY A 56 0.56 10.27 10.06
C GLY A 56 0.59 9.87 8.59
N SER A 57 1.77 9.84 8.01
CA SER A 57 1.99 9.43 6.63
C SER A 57 3.27 8.62 6.47
N ILE A 58 3.26 7.77 5.45
CA ILE A 58 4.39 7.03 4.93
C ILE A 58 4.71 7.57 3.55
N GLU A 59 5.97 7.85 3.29
CA GLU A 59 6.47 8.36 2.01
C GLU A 59 7.66 7.55 1.54
N THR A 60 7.63 7.12 0.28
CA THR A 60 8.76 6.45 -0.38
C THR A 60 8.57 6.43 -1.89
N THR A 61 9.59 5.95 -2.61
CA THR A 61 9.50 5.68 -4.05
C THR A 61 9.45 4.17 -4.29
N ILE A 62 8.48 3.73 -5.07
CA ILE A 62 8.36 2.35 -5.54
C ILE A 62 8.99 2.26 -6.93
N HIS A 63 9.92 1.31 -7.07
CA HIS A 63 10.57 0.95 -8.32
C HIS A 63 10.03 -0.40 -8.80
N GLY A 64 9.64 -0.49 -10.04
CA GLY A 64 9.11 -1.76 -10.52
C GLY A 64 8.84 -1.82 -12.01
N THR A 65 8.42 -3.00 -12.45
CA THR A 65 7.97 -3.23 -13.83
C THR A 65 6.43 -3.30 -13.82
N CYS A 66 5.80 -2.55 -14.70
CA CYS A 66 4.35 -2.46 -14.78
C CYS A 66 3.72 -3.81 -15.20
N ASP A 67 2.77 -4.32 -14.40
CA ASP A 67 2.07 -5.59 -14.66
C ASP A 67 1.21 -5.59 -15.93
N ARG A 68 0.94 -4.41 -16.52
CA ARG A 68 0.13 -4.30 -17.75
C ARG A 68 0.96 -4.09 -19.00
N CYS A 69 2.01 -3.26 -18.96
CA CYS A 69 2.77 -2.88 -20.15
C CYS A 69 4.23 -3.31 -20.11
N ALA A 70 4.65 -3.96 -19.03
CA ALA A 70 6.02 -4.45 -18.83
C ALA A 70 7.11 -3.37 -18.98
N SER A 71 6.75 -2.10 -18.81
CA SER A 71 7.72 -1.00 -18.74
C SER A 71 8.14 -0.77 -17.31
N ASP A 72 9.42 -0.48 -17.10
CA ASP A 72 9.91 -0.06 -15.80
C ASP A 72 9.38 1.31 -15.45
N PHE A 73 9.15 1.55 -14.17
CA PHE A 73 8.66 2.83 -13.67
C PHE A 73 9.13 3.08 -12.23
N ASP A 74 9.19 4.35 -11.91
CA ASP A 74 9.35 4.85 -10.54
C ASP A 74 8.10 5.64 -10.17
N ARG A 75 7.58 5.40 -8.96
CA ARG A 75 6.37 6.07 -8.48
C ARG A 75 6.53 6.45 -7.02
N GLU A 76 6.45 7.75 -6.75
CA GLU A 76 6.29 8.23 -5.38
C GLU A 76 4.94 7.77 -4.83
N VAL A 77 4.94 7.23 -3.62
CA VAL A 77 3.75 6.80 -2.90
C VAL A 77 3.66 7.53 -1.57
N HIS A 78 2.43 7.83 -1.21
CA HIS A 78 2.08 8.51 0.02
C HIS A 78 0.90 7.77 0.65
N PHE A 79 1.15 7.03 1.73
CA PHE A 79 0.12 6.26 2.41
C PHE A 79 -0.22 6.88 3.76
N PRO A 80 -1.50 7.03 4.11
CA PRO A 80 -1.90 7.50 5.41
C PRO A 80 -1.64 6.43 6.49
N ILE A 81 -1.26 6.88 7.68
CA ILE A 81 -1.27 6.07 8.89
C ILE A 81 -2.47 6.52 9.71
N ASP A 82 -3.38 5.61 10.01
CA ASP A 82 -4.52 5.82 10.92
C ASP A 82 -4.80 4.50 11.63
N VAL A 83 -4.15 4.29 12.78
CA VAL A 83 -4.18 3.02 13.51
C VAL A 83 -4.44 3.25 14.98
N VAL A 84 -5.02 2.25 15.64
CA VAL A 84 -5.30 2.23 17.07
C VAL A 84 -4.23 1.39 17.77
N LEU A 85 -3.70 1.93 18.87
CA LEU A 85 -2.74 1.24 19.71
C LEU A 85 -3.43 0.79 21.00
N VAL A 86 -3.25 -0.48 21.39
CA VAL A 86 -3.90 -1.08 22.55
C VAL A 86 -2.86 -1.68 23.50
N THR A 87 -3.09 -1.56 24.80
CA THR A 87 -2.21 -2.16 25.83
C THR A 87 -2.40 -3.66 25.95
N GLU A 88 -3.60 -4.16 25.67
CA GLU A 88 -3.94 -5.57 25.66
C GLU A 88 -4.94 -5.84 24.54
N LEU A 89 -4.73 -6.88 23.76
CA LEU A 89 -5.74 -7.39 22.84
C LEU A 89 -6.82 -8.10 23.67
N SER A 90 -7.97 -7.49 23.80
CA SER A 90 -9.07 -7.97 24.65
C SER A 90 -9.68 -9.29 24.18
N ASN A 91 -9.41 -9.71 22.94
CA ASN A 91 -9.76 -11.00 22.36
C ASN A 91 -8.71 -11.42 21.34
N GLU A 92 -8.30 -12.69 21.38
CA GLU A 92 -7.48 -13.32 20.32
C GLU A 92 -8.18 -13.34 18.95
N GLU A 93 -9.47 -13.01 18.91
CA GLU A 93 -10.31 -12.92 17.70
C GLU A 93 -10.39 -11.50 17.12
N ASN A 94 -9.63 -10.53 17.65
CA ASN A 94 -9.60 -9.19 17.09
C ASN A 94 -8.64 -9.19 15.88
N GLU A 95 -9.16 -9.62 14.74
CA GLU A 95 -8.47 -9.65 13.44
C GLU A 95 -8.49 -8.28 12.74
N ASP A 96 -8.65 -7.19 13.48
CA ASP A 96 -8.60 -5.86 12.90
C ASP A 96 -7.14 -5.48 12.61
N GLU A 97 -6.79 -5.47 11.34
CA GLU A 97 -5.44 -5.19 10.82
C GLU A 97 -4.94 -3.77 11.16
N TRP A 98 -5.84 -2.90 11.66
CA TRP A 98 -5.53 -1.52 12.04
C TRP A 98 -5.37 -1.33 13.57
N VAL A 99 -5.37 -2.41 14.33
CA VAL A 99 -5.17 -2.41 15.77
C VAL A 99 -3.85 -3.08 16.13
N PHE A 100 -2.95 -2.34 16.75
CA PHE A 100 -1.61 -2.80 17.12
C PHE A 100 -1.44 -2.87 18.64
N PRO A 101 -0.95 -4.00 19.16
CA PRO A 101 -0.61 -4.10 20.56
C PRO A 101 0.66 -3.30 20.89
N LEU A 102 0.70 -2.72 22.09
CA LEU A 102 1.92 -2.13 22.60
C LEU A 102 2.84 -3.22 23.19
N GLU A 103 4.13 -3.01 23.08
CA GLU A 103 5.15 -3.74 23.84
C GLU A 103 5.41 -3.03 25.17
N GLY A 104 4.68 -3.42 26.24
CA GLY A 104 4.65 -2.66 27.48
C GLY A 104 4.03 -1.27 27.24
N ASP A 105 4.82 -0.21 27.43
CA ASP A 105 4.38 1.17 27.20
C ASP A 105 4.92 1.76 25.88
N SER A 106 5.30 0.92 24.94
CA SER A 106 5.95 1.36 23.70
C SER A 106 5.28 0.75 22.46
N ALA A 107 5.23 1.52 21.38
CA ALA A 107 4.79 1.06 20.07
C ALA A 107 6.01 0.72 19.20
N ASP A 108 5.98 -0.42 18.52
CA ASP A 108 7.01 -0.75 17.51
C ASP A 108 6.65 -0.10 16.18
N LEU A 109 7.38 1.00 15.87
CA LEU A 109 7.15 1.76 14.62
C LEU A 109 7.52 0.96 13.38
N ASP A 110 8.52 0.07 13.46
CA ASP A 110 8.95 -0.69 12.29
C ASP A 110 7.88 -1.70 11.87
N ASP A 111 7.26 -2.37 12.83
CA ASP A 111 6.17 -3.31 12.59
C ASP A 111 4.91 -2.59 12.05
N ILE A 112 4.53 -1.48 12.69
CA ILE A 112 3.38 -0.68 12.27
C ILE A 112 3.57 -0.14 10.86
N VAL A 113 4.72 0.48 10.57
CA VAL A 113 4.99 1.07 9.24
C VAL A 113 5.04 -0.01 8.17
N ARG A 114 5.69 -1.16 8.44
CA ARG A 114 5.73 -2.31 7.52
C ARG A 114 4.32 -2.81 7.21
N THR A 115 3.50 -3.05 8.23
CA THR A 115 2.14 -3.57 8.07
C THR A 115 1.27 -2.57 7.30
N VAL A 116 1.24 -1.30 7.71
CA VAL A 116 0.49 -0.25 7.02
C VAL A 116 0.94 -0.10 5.56
N PHE A 117 2.25 -0.16 5.29
CA PHE A 117 2.78 -0.10 3.93
C PHE A 117 2.27 -1.25 3.07
N VAL A 118 2.37 -2.50 3.57
CA VAL A 118 1.95 -3.71 2.83
C VAL A 118 0.45 -3.70 2.54
N LEU A 119 -0.38 -3.28 3.51
CA LEU A 119 -1.83 -3.23 3.37
C LEU A 119 -2.30 -2.14 2.39
N ASN A 120 -1.55 -1.05 2.24
CA ASN A 120 -1.87 0.01 1.28
C ASN A 120 -1.24 -0.20 -0.10
N LEU A 121 -0.36 -1.20 -0.26
CA LEU A 121 0.24 -1.48 -1.55
C LEU A 121 -0.80 -2.07 -2.50
N ASP A 122 -0.91 -1.48 -3.70
CA ASP A 122 -1.82 -1.98 -4.73
C ASP A 122 -1.53 -3.45 -5.08
N SER A 123 -2.57 -4.26 -5.27
CA SER A 123 -2.42 -5.66 -5.68
C SER A 123 -1.78 -5.85 -7.07
N LYS A 124 -1.54 -4.77 -7.80
CA LYS A 124 -0.82 -4.74 -9.08
C LYS A 124 0.04 -3.50 -9.16
N LEU A 125 1.29 -3.68 -9.53
CA LEU A 125 2.20 -2.56 -9.78
C LEU A 125 1.93 -2.00 -11.19
N LEU A 126 1.36 -0.80 -11.26
CA LEU A 126 1.05 -0.13 -12.51
C LEU A 126 1.87 1.14 -12.65
N CYS A 127 2.40 1.40 -13.84
CA CYS A 127 3.11 2.65 -14.12
C CYS A 127 2.19 3.89 -14.04
N LYS A 128 0.87 3.69 -14.29
CA LYS A 128 -0.19 4.68 -14.14
C LYS A 128 -1.55 3.98 -14.10
N GLU A 129 -2.54 4.60 -13.49
CA GLU A 129 -3.89 4.03 -13.33
C GLU A 129 -4.56 3.67 -14.67
N ASP A 130 -4.43 4.54 -15.68
CA ASP A 130 -5.00 4.38 -17.01
C ASP A 130 -4.10 3.61 -17.99
N CYS A 131 -3.11 2.84 -17.49
CA CYS A 131 -2.20 2.06 -18.32
C CYS A 131 -2.96 1.14 -19.26
N LYS A 132 -2.75 1.30 -20.57
CA LYS A 132 -3.43 0.53 -21.63
C LYS A 132 -2.85 -0.86 -21.85
N GLY A 133 -1.66 -1.13 -21.27
CA GLY A 133 -0.99 -2.42 -21.37
C GLY A 133 -0.39 -2.69 -22.73
N LEU A 134 -0.11 -3.98 -22.97
CA LEU A 134 0.40 -4.49 -24.23
C LEU A 134 -0.73 -5.02 -25.13
N CYS A 135 -0.56 -4.89 -26.43
CA CYS A 135 -1.44 -5.57 -27.36
C CYS A 135 -1.26 -7.09 -27.26
N HIS A 136 -2.34 -7.82 -26.98
CA HIS A 136 -2.32 -9.28 -26.83
C HIS A 136 -1.86 -10.06 -28.10
N ARG A 137 -1.82 -9.41 -29.26
CA ARG A 137 -1.40 -10.03 -30.53
C ARG A 137 0.04 -9.75 -30.90
N CYS A 138 0.45 -8.49 -30.86
CA CYS A 138 1.78 -8.07 -31.35
C CYS A 138 2.73 -7.59 -30.25
N GLY A 139 2.27 -7.53 -28.98
CA GLY A 139 3.12 -7.07 -27.87
C GLY A 139 3.40 -5.56 -27.86
N LYS A 140 2.86 -4.78 -28.83
CA LYS A 140 3.08 -3.33 -28.84
C LYS A 140 2.50 -2.69 -27.58
N ASN A 141 3.26 -1.79 -26.96
CA ASN A 141 2.76 -0.98 -25.85
C ASN A 141 1.67 0.00 -26.34
N LEU A 142 0.45 -0.18 -25.85
CA LEU A 142 -0.71 0.62 -26.26
C LEU A 142 -0.72 2.02 -25.66
N ASN A 143 0.17 2.30 -24.71
CA ASN A 143 0.37 3.67 -24.20
C ASN A 143 1.07 4.56 -25.24
N ASP A 144 1.88 3.98 -26.13
CA ASP A 144 2.60 4.68 -27.20
C ASP A 144 1.74 4.89 -28.45
N GLY A 145 0.49 4.44 -28.40
CA GLY A 145 -0.48 4.59 -29.49
C GLY A 145 -1.08 3.25 -29.95
N PRO A 146 -2.14 3.30 -30.75
CA PRO A 146 -2.83 2.11 -31.21
C PRO A 146 -1.92 1.22 -32.07
N CYS A 147 -2.18 -0.09 -32.03
CA CYS A 147 -1.54 -1.03 -32.95
C CYS A 147 -2.40 -1.22 -34.23
N SER A 148 -1.78 -1.73 -35.30
CA SER A 148 -2.45 -2.03 -36.56
C SER A 148 -3.17 -3.39 -36.57
N CYS A 149 -3.19 -4.12 -35.45
CA CYS A 149 -3.85 -5.42 -35.36
C CYS A 149 -5.37 -5.28 -35.47
N GLN A 150 -5.98 -6.02 -36.39
CA GLN A 150 -7.44 -6.10 -36.47
C GLN A 150 -8.00 -6.85 -35.26
N LYS A 151 -9.09 -6.36 -34.69
CA LYS A 151 -9.86 -7.09 -33.68
C LYS A 151 -10.66 -8.18 -34.39
N GLU A 152 -10.10 -9.39 -34.51
CA GLU A 152 -10.91 -10.54 -34.90
C GLU A 152 -11.81 -10.89 -33.73
N LEU A 153 -13.10 -11.01 -33.99
CA LEU A 153 -14.05 -11.56 -33.04
C LEU A 153 -13.80 -13.05 -32.90
N ASP A 154 -13.75 -13.54 -31.66
CA ASP A 154 -13.75 -14.99 -31.42
C ASP A 154 -14.96 -15.59 -32.16
N PRO A 155 -14.77 -16.62 -33.01
CA PRO A 155 -15.86 -17.24 -33.77
C PRO A 155 -17.05 -17.68 -32.89
N ARG A 156 -16.80 -18.00 -31.62
CA ARG A 156 -17.83 -18.36 -30.65
C ARG A 156 -18.80 -17.22 -30.34
N PHE A 157 -18.39 -15.97 -30.50
CA PHE A 157 -19.21 -14.78 -30.28
C PHE A 157 -19.81 -14.21 -31.58
N ALA A 158 -19.58 -14.82 -32.72
CA ALA A 158 -20.11 -14.36 -34.01
C ALA A 158 -21.64 -14.31 -34.01
N ALA A 159 -22.31 -15.28 -33.38
CA ALA A 159 -23.75 -15.33 -33.26
C ALA A 159 -24.33 -14.18 -32.41
N LEU A 160 -23.63 -13.79 -31.35
CA LEU A 160 -23.99 -12.64 -30.48
C LEU A 160 -23.89 -11.31 -31.23
N LYS A 161 -22.90 -11.16 -32.09
CA LYS A 161 -22.75 -9.94 -32.91
C LYS A 161 -23.96 -9.76 -33.85
N GLN A 162 -24.45 -10.81 -34.48
CA GLN A 162 -25.62 -10.76 -35.37
C GLN A 162 -26.92 -10.32 -34.63
N LEU A 163 -26.99 -10.55 -33.31
CA LEU A 163 -28.13 -10.12 -32.49
C LEU A 163 -28.05 -8.63 -32.11
N LEU A 164 -26.84 -8.04 -32.07
CA LEU A 164 -26.61 -6.64 -31.73
C LEU A 164 -26.70 -5.70 -32.94
N GLU A 165 -26.65 -6.24 -34.16
CA GLU A 165 -26.74 -5.48 -35.42
C GLU A 165 -28.20 -5.42 -35.96
N LYS A 166 -29.19 -5.91 -35.18
CA LYS A 166 -30.64 -5.74 -35.43
C LYS A 166 -31.15 -4.63 -34.51
#